data_166ca058c627f7d7dda5dd25f6d18e6b
#
_entry.id   166ca058c627f7d7dda5dd25f6d18e6b
#
_cell.length_a   1.000
_cell.length_b   1.000
_cell.length_c   1.000
_cell.angle_alpha   90.00
_cell.angle_beta   90.00
_cell.angle_gamma   90.00
#
_symmetry.space_group_name_H-M   'P 1'
#
loop_
_entity.id
_entity.type
_entity.pdbx_description
1 polymer ?
#
loop_
_entity_poly.entity_id
_entity_poly.type
_entity_poly.pdbx_seq_one_letter_code
_entity_poly.pdbx_strand_id
1 'polypeptide(L)'
;MEIQEIYENAKKDPSLFSSINIEDLLDKIENETTEYLENKTLSELSKIVFTVLSEYNFEKKSLDKETIQQYCEKLSGYRYVDKICDLRQGVYIRWIKNGVLKNGGIVINIKFGNNVQIICKTAYHHFVSLNFHECVIFQKLTMEEQLILMSYEYLEKMEEK
;
A
#
# COMPACT_ATOMS: atom_id res chain seq x y z
N MET A 1 -8.14 -11.85 2.30
CA MET A 1 -9.17 -11.62 1.25
C MET A 1 -8.58 -10.66 0.24
N GLU A 2 -8.52 -11.07 -1.00
CA GLU A 2 -7.96 -10.23 -2.04
C GLU A 2 -8.93 -9.10 -2.40
N ILE A 3 -8.40 -7.93 -2.72
CA ILE A 3 -9.17 -6.74 -3.08
C ILE A 3 -10.13 -7.05 -4.25
N GLN A 4 -9.66 -7.85 -5.20
CA GLN A 4 -10.43 -8.25 -6.35
C GLN A 4 -11.67 -9.08 -5.96
N GLU A 5 -11.54 -9.93 -4.96
CA GLU A 5 -12.68 -10.70 -4.42
C GLU A 5 -13.70 -9.80 -3.74
N ILE A 6 -13.24 -8.82 -2.96
CA ILE A 6 -14.13 -7.84 -2.31
C ILE A 6 -14.89 -7.04 -3.37
N TYR A 7 -14.19 -6.60 -4.41
CA TYR A 7 -14.79 -5.84 -5.52
C TYR A 7 -15.79 -6.69 -6.30
N GLU A 8 -15.45 -7.95 -6.61
CA GLU A 8 -16.33 -8.89 -7.28
C GLU A 8 -17.57 -9.20 -6.44
N ASN A 9 -17.41 -9.43 -5.15
CA ASN A 9 -18.51 -9.66 -4.23
C ASN A 9 -19.41 -8.43 -4.10
N ALA A 10 -18.82 -7.24 -4.05
CA ALA A 10 -19.55 -5.98 -4.00
C ALA A 10 -20.34 -5.73 -5.28
N LYS A 11 -19.85 -6.14 -6.46
CA LYS A 11 -20.58 -6.08 -7.73
C LYS A 11 -21.77 -7.01 -7.76
N LYS A 12 -21.67 -8.18 -7.13
CA LYS A 12 -22.73 -9.19 -7.11
C LYS A 12 -23.83 -8.85 -6.13
N ASP A 13 -23.55 -8.04 -5.13
CA ASP A 13 -24.51 -7.68 -4.09
C ASP A 13 -24.68 -6.16 -4.01
N PRO A 14 -25.68 -5.58 -4.71
CA PRO A 14 -25.93 -4.14 -4.65
C PRO A 14 -26.23 -3.62 -3.25
N SER A 15 -26.70 -4.49 -2.33
CA SER A 15 -26.99 -4.11 -0.96
C SER A 15 -25.71 -3.76 -0.17
N LEU A 16 -24.57 -4.32 -0.57
CA LEU A 16 -23.29 -4.02 0.07
C LEU A 16 -22.87 -2.57 -0.20
N PHE A 17 -23.08 -2.08 -1.41
CA PHE A 17 -22.83 -0.67 -1.75
C PHE A 17 -23.83 0.28 -1.08
N SER A 18 -25.09 -0.16 -0.90
CA SER A 18 -26.09 0.66 -0.23
C SER A 18 -25.87 0.73 1.28
N SER A 19 -25.17 -0.26 1.88
CA SER A 19 -24.81 -0.25 3.30
C SER A 19 -23.54 0.57 3.57
N ILE A 20 -22.71 0.81 2.55
CA ILE A 20 -21.54 1.67 2.65
C ILE A 20 -22.02 3.11 2.42
N ASN A 21 -21.97 3.91 3.46
CA ASN A 21 -22.25 5.33 3.33
C ASN A 21 -21.03 6.02 2.72
N ILE A 22 -21.12 6.32 1.43
CA ILE A 22 -20.04 6.98 0.67
C ILE A 22 -19.74 8.35 1.24
N GLU A 23 -20.73 9.07 1.72
CA GLU A 23 -20.56 10.38 2.36
C GLU A 23 -19.74 10.27 3.64
N ASP A 24 -20.01 9.25 4.47
CA ASP A 24 -19.21 8.99 5.68
C ASP A 24 -17.76 8.62 5.34
N LEU A 25 -17.54 7.84 4.29
CA LEU A 25 -16.19 7.51 3.82
C LEU A 25 -15.46 8.75 3.31
N LEU A 26 -16.12 9.61 2.56
CA LEU A 26 -15.56 10.86 2.07
C LEU A 26 -15.24 11.83 3.22
N ASP A 27 -16.12 11.90 4.22
CA ASP A 27 -15.88 12.70 5.43
C ASP A 27 -14.66 12.18 6.21
N LYS A 28 -14.49 10.86 6.30
CA LYS A 28 -13.30 10.27 6.90
C LYS A 28 -12.03 10.60 6.13
N ILE A 29 -12.10 10.63 4.81
CA ILE A 29 -10.97 11.02 3.94
C ILE A 29 -10.58 12.48 4.19
N GLU A 30 -11.56 13.37 4.33
CA GLU A 30 -11.32 14.77 4.61
C GLU A 30 -10.74 15.02 6.01
N ASN A 31 -11.16 14.22 6.99
CA ASN A 31 -10.77 14.36 8.40
C ASN A 31 -9.53 13.55 8.78
N GLU A 32 -9.29 12.43 8.11
CA GLU A 32 -8.10 11.59 8.30
C GLU A 32 -7.16 11.82 7.13
N THR A 33 -5.93 12.20 7.40
CA THR A 33 -4.90 12.46 6.38
C THR A 33 -4.59 11.23 5.51
N THR A 34 -5.47 10.91 4.59
CA THR A 34 -5.26 9.87 3.58
C THR A 34 -5.02 10.48 2.19
N GLU A 35 -4.26 11.57 2.15
CA GLU A 35 -3.94 12.29 0.92
C GLU A 35 -3.32 11.39 -0.16
N TYR A 36 -2.55 10.38 0.25
CA TYR A 36 -1.93 9.44 -0.68
C TYR A 36 -2.94 8.57 -1.43
N LEU A 37 -4.19 8.49 -0.96
CA LEU A 37 -5.27 7.74 -1.63
C LEU A 37 -6.21 8.63 -2.42
N GLU A 38 -6.08 9.94 -2.28
CA GLU A 38 -7.02 10.89 -2.87
C GLU A 38 -7.09 10.74 -4.39
N ASN A 39 -8.30 10.48 -4.89
CA ASN A 39 -8.60 10.29 -6.31
C ASN A 39 -7.78 9.18 -7.01
N LYS A 40 -7.25 8.22 -6.25
CA LYS A 40 -6.50 7.11 -6.79
C LYS A 40 -7.34 5.84 -6.88
N THR A 41 -7.00 5.00 -7.85
CA THR A 41 -7.57 3.66 -8.00
C THR A 41 -6.52 2.62 -7.67
N LEU A 42 -6.94 1.36 -7.47
CA LEU A 42 -6.02 0.24 -7.30
C LEU A 42 -5.06 0.10 -8.48
N SER A 43 -5.57 0.33 -9.70
CA SER A 43 -4.76 0.28 -10.91
C SER A 43 -3.64 1.32 -10.86
N GLU A 44 -3.93 2.53 -10.41
CA GLU A 44 -2.94 3.60 -10.27
C GLU A 44 -1.88 3.27 -9.23
N LEU A 45 -2.29 2.71 -8.07
CA LEU A 45 -1.35 2.26 -7.04
C LEU A 45 -0.44 1.15 -7.56
N SER A 46 -0.98 0.21 -8.33
CA SER A 46 -0.19 -0.86 -8.95
C SER A 46 0.81 -0.30 -9.97
N LYS A 47 0.42 0.70 -10.73
CA LYS A 47 1.32 1.39 -11.68
C LYS A 47 2.46 2.10 -10.97
N ILE A 48 2.18 2.72 -9.83
CA ILE A 48 3.20 3.37 -9.00
C ILE A 48 4.22 2.33 -8.51
N VAL A 49 3.76 1.20 -8.02
CA VAL A 49 4.63 0.09 -7.57
C VAL A 49 5.51 -0.39 -8.74
N PHE A 50 4.92 -0.61 -9.90
CA PHE A 50 5.67 -1.03 -11.08
C PHE A 50 6.74 0.00 -11.48
N THR A 51 6.39 1.29 -11.47
CA THR A 51 7.31 2.38 -11.80
C THR A 51 8.49 2.42 -10.82
N VAL A 52 8.20 2.31 -9.51
CA VAL A 52 9.23 2.29 -8.47
C VAL A 52 10.19 1.12 -8.67
N LEU A 53 9.66 -0.07 -8.96
CA LEU A 53 10.48 -1.26 -9.20
C LEU A 53 11.32 -1.12 -10.48
N SER A 54 10.76 -0.51 -11.52
CA SER A 54 11.46 -0.29 -12.79
C SER A 54 12.61 0.70 -12.67
N GLU A 55 12.46 1.69 -11.79
CA GLU A 55 13.48 2.71 -11.53
C GLU A 55 14.45 2.31 -10.42
N TYR A 56 14.18 1.22 -9.72
CA TYR A 56 15.03 0.76 -8.62
C TYR A 56 16.42 0.38 -9.12
N ASN A 57 17.43 0.88 -8.42
CA ASN A 57 18.83 0.64 -8.76
C ASN A 57 19.62 0.45 -7.47
N PHE A 58 20.34 -0.66 -7.40
CA PHE A 58 21.24 -0.95 -6.30
C PHE A 58 22.62 -1.31 -6.86
N GLU A 59 23.66 -0.60 -6.42
CA GLU A 59 25.04 -0.77 -6.92
C GLU A 59 25.13 -0.72 -8.47
N LYS A 60 24.41 0.20 -9.08
CA LYS A 60 24.32 0.38 -10.54
C LYS A 60 23.67 -0.79 -11.29
N LYS A 61 22.97 -1.67 -10.59
CA LYS A 61 22.22 -2.78 -11.17
C LYS A 61 20.73 -2.55 -11.00
N SER A 62 20.00 -2.58 -12.08
CA SER A 62 18.54 -2.55 -12.06
C SER A 62 17.99 -3.96 -11.88
N LEU A 63 16.73 -4.06 -11.45
CA LEU A 63 16.03 -5.33 -11.40
C LEU A 63 15.72 -5.79 -12.83
N ASP A 64 15.84 -7.10 -13.10
CA ASP A 64 15.44 -7.64 -14.39
C ASP A 64 13.90 -7.74 -14.49
N LYS A 65 13.41 -7.95 -15.71
CA LYS A 65 11.97 -8.01 -15.97
C LYS A 65 11.27 -9.12 -15.19
N GLU A 66 11.90 -10.26 -15.06
CA GLU A 66 11.36 -11.41 -14.35
C GLU A 66 11.22 -11.12 -12.85
N THR A 67 12.24 -10.53 -12.26
CA THR A 67 12.23 -10.11 -10.85
C THR A 67 11.17 -9.05 -10.60
N ILE A 68 11.04 -8.06 -11.47
CA ILE A 68 10.02 -7.01 -11.37
C ILE A 68 8.63 -7.65 -11.40
N GLN A 69 8.40 -8.59 -12.30
CA GLN A 69 7.11 -9.28 -12.40
C GLN A 69 6.80 -10.07 -11.12
N GLN A 70 7.76 -10.81 -10.59
CA GLN A 70 7.60 -11.56 -9.34
C GLN A 70 7.30 -10.64 -8.16
N TYR A 71 8.00 -9.52 -8.07
CA TYR A 71 7.78 -8.56 -6.98
C TYR A 71 6.42 -7.86 -7.12
N CYS A 72 5.99 -7.53 -8.33
CA CYS A 72 4.65 -6.98 -8.56
C CYS A 72 3.55 -7.94 -8.11
N GLU A 73 3.71 -9.24 -8.38
CA GLU A 73 2.76 -10.26 -7.93
C GLU A 73 2.71 -10.33 -6.40
N LYS A 74 3.87 -10.33 -5.76
CA LYS A 74 3.97 -10.37 -4.28
C LYS A 74 3.49 -9.10 -3.61
N LEU A 75 3.55 -7.97 -4.31
CA LEU A 75 3.12 -6.66 -3.82
C LEU A 75 1.70 -6.30 -4.25
N SER A 76 0.95 -7.25 -4.80
CA SER A 76 -0.47 -7.06 -5.06
C SER A 76 -1.19 -6.71 -3.76
N GLY A 77 -1.94 -5.62 -3.75
CA GLY A 77 -2.60 -5.14 -2.53
C GLY A 77 -1.72 -4.30 -1.61
N TYR A 78 -0.54 -3.92 -2.08
CA TYR A 78 0.37 -3.01 -1.37
C TYR A 78 0.43 -1.66 -2.08
N ARG A 79 0.80 -0.63 -1.34
CA ARG A 79 1.09 0.70 -1.90
C ARG A 79 2.52 1.10 -1.58
N TYR A 80 3.13 1.88 -2.45
CA TYR A 80 4.45 2.46 -2.22
C TYR A 80 4.37 3.57 -1.16
N VAL A 81 5.27 3.55 -0.19
CA VAL A 81 5.37 4.57 0.84
C VAL A 81 6.53 5.51 0.49
N ASP A 82 6.18 6.68 -0.03
CA ASP A 82 7.15 7.71 -0.42
C ASP A 82 7.57 8.57 0.78
N LYS A 83 6.61 8.91 1.63
CA LYS A 83 6.83 9.80 2.77
C LYS A 83 6.62 9.04 4.08
N ILE A 84 7.50 9.29 5.04
CA ILE A 84 7.41 8.65 6.36
C ILE A 84 6.10 9.03 7.10
N CYS A 85 5.56 10.20 6.85
CA CYS A 85 4.30 10.63 7.46
C CYS A 85 3.09 9.83 6.98
N ASP A 86 3.21 9.12 5.85
CA ASP A 86 2.15 8.25 5.33
C ASP A 86 2.21 6.84 5.93
N LEU A 87 3.20 6.57 6.77
CA LEU A 87 3.36 5.27 7.43
C LEU A 87 2.84 5.35 8.87
N ARG A 88 2.05 4.37 9.28
CA ARG A 88 1.44 4.30 10.61
C ARG A 88 1.90 3.06 11.38
N GLN A 89 1.87 3.13 12.70
CA GLN A 89 2.08 1.95 13.55
C GLN A 89 0.92 0.98 13.39
N GLY A 90 1.21 -0.29 13.51
CA GLY A 90 0.21 -1.36 13.42
C GLY A 90 -0.07 -1.87 12.03
N VAL A 91 0.50 -1.28 10.98
CA VAL A 91 0.32 -1.74 9.61
C VAL A 91 1.40 -2.74 9.22
N TYR A 92 1.09 -3.62 8.28
CA TYR A 92 2.03 -4.59 7.74
C TYR A 92 2.77 -3.97 6.56
N ILE A 93 4.10 -4.08 6.55
CA ILE A 93 4.93 -3.58 5.46
C ILE A 93 5.84 -4.67 4.94
N ARG A 94 6.24 -4.53 3.67
CA ARG A 94 7.36 -5.24 3.06
C ARG A 94 8.33 -4.20 2.53
N TRP A 95 9.58 -4.58 2.40
CA TRP A 95 10.60 -3.64 1.93
C TRP A 95 11.63 -4.34 1.06
N ILE A 96 12.23 -3.57 0.16
CA ILE A 96 13.37 -4.01 -0.64
C ILE A 96 14.63 -3.41 -0.04
N LYS A 97 15.57 -4.26 0.29
CA LYS A 97 16.91 -3.88 0.74
C LYS A 97 17.94 -4.67 -0.05
N ASN A 98 18.91 -3.97 -0.60
CA ASN A 98 19.97 -4.57 -1.41
C ASN A 98 19.43 -5.44 -2.56
N GLY A 99 18.37 -4.97 -3.20
CA GLY A 99 17.75 -5.65 -4.33
C GLY A 99 16.82 -6.82 -3.98
N VAL A 100 16.66 -7.14 -2.68
CA VAL A 100 15.87 -8.29 -2.23
C VAL A 100 14.61 -7.80 -1.52
N LEU A 101 13.46 -8.31 -1.97
CA LEU A 101 12.18 -8.07 -1.32
C LEU A 101 12.06 -8.96 -0.08
N LYS A 102 11.96 -8.33 1.08
CA LYS A 102 11.85 -9.03 2.37
C LYS A 102 10.40 -9.44 2.65
N ASN A 103 10.22 -10.45 3.48
CA ASN A 103 8.89 -10.97 3.83
C ASN A 103 8.05 -9.99 4.64
N GLY A 104 8.70 -9.08 5.36
CA GLY A 104 8.02 -7.99 6.02
C GLY A 104 7.70 -8.22 7.48
N GLY A 105 6.93 -7.29 8.02
CA GLY A 105 6.52 -7.30 9.42
C GLY A 105 5.54 -6.17 9.73
N ILE A 106 5.04 -6.17 10.96
CA ILE A 106 4.13 -5.14 11.46
C ILE A 106 4.95 -4.00 12.05
N VAL A 107 4.63 -2.77 11.67
CA VAL A 107 5.30 -1.58 12.22
C VAL A 107 4.91 -1.42 13.69
N ILE A 108 5.92 -1.51 14.58
CA ILE A 108 5.74 -1.35 16.02
C ILE A 108 6.03 0.08 16.44
N ASN A 109 7.10 0.67 15.89
CA ASN A 109 7.54 2.01 16.27
C ASN A 109 8.31 2.66 15.12
N ILE A 110 8.28 3.98 15.09
CA ILE A 110 9.07 4.80 14.17
C ILE A 110 9.89 5.75 15.02
N LYS A 111 11.22 5.66 14.91
CA LYS A 111 12.14 6.51 15.67
C LYS A 111 12.72 7.59 14.76
N PHE A 112 12.52 8.83 15.18
CA PHE A 112 13.08 10.00 14.50
C PHE A 112 14.39 10.41 15.15
N GLY A 113 15.35 10.76 14.34
CA GLY A 113 16.67 11.19 14.79
C GLY A 113 17.50 11.62 13.58
N ASN A 114 18.82 11.40 13.62
CA ASN A 114 19.67 11.63 12.46
C ASN A 114 19.25 10.77 11.26
N ASN A 115 18.75 9.55 11.56
CA ASN A 115 18.15 8.66 10.59
C ASN A 115 16.77 8.24 11.08
N VAL A 116 15.81 8.12 10.15
CA VAL A 116 14.49 7.60 10.48
C VAL A 116 14.56 6.08 10.47
N GLN A 117 14.29 5.46 11.63
CA GLN A 117 14.31 4.00 11.78
C GLN A 117 12.90 3.48 12.01
N ILE A 118 12.55 2.42 11.29
CA ILE A 118 11.28 1.73 11.44
C ILE A 118 11.55 0.40 12.12
N ILE A 119 10.87 0.16 13.25
CA ILE A 119 10.98 -1.09 13.98
C ILE A 119 9.77 -1.94 13.67
N CYS A 120 10.02 -3.13 13.14
CA CYS A 120 8.99 -4.09 12.74
C CYS A 120 9.10 -5.38 13.55
N LYS A 121 7.96 -6.02 13.77
CA LYS A 121 7.88 -7.37 14.32
C LYS A 121 7.51 -8.33 13.20
N THR A 122 8.38 -9.29 12.93
CA THR A 122 8.17 -10.30 11.89
C THR A 122 7.19 -11.40 12.35
N ALA A 123 6.76 -12.24 11.41
CA ALA A 123 5.89 -13.38 11.70
C ALA A 123 6.49 -14.37 12.71
N TYR A 124 7.83 -14.41 12.82
CA TYR A 124 8.54 -15.27 13.78
C TYR A 124 8.79 -14.56 15.12
N HIS A 125 8.10 -13.47 15.39
CA HIS A 125 8.23 -12.67 16.61
C HIS A 125 9.61 -12.06 16.83
N HIS A 126 10.39 -11.90 15.77
CA HIS A 126 11.66 -11.17 15.81
C HIS A 126 11.45 -9.69 15.51
N PHE A 127 12.24 -8.85 16.17
CA PHE A 127 12.24 -7.42 15.91
C PHE A 127 13.33 -7.11 14.90
N VAL A 128 12.97 -6.34 13.88
CA VAL A 128 13.89 -5.88 12.84
C VAL A 128 13.82 -4.36 12.77
N SER A 129 14.97 -3.71 12.76
CA SER A 129 15.09 -2.28 12.55
C SER A 129 15.57 -2.02 11.13
N LEU A 130 14.87 -1.14 10.41
CA LEU A 130 15.26 -0.74 9.06
C LEU A 130 15.35 0.78 8.97
N ASN A 131 16.26 1.26 8.12
CA ASN A 131 16.42 2.67 7.85
C ASN A 131 15.52 3.06 6.67
N PHE A 132 14.64 4.02 6.90
CA PHE A 132 13.67 4.47 5.88
C PHE A 132 14.35 4.88 4.57
N HIS A 133 15.50 5.55 4.65
CA HIS A 133 16.19 6.06 3.46
C HIS A 133 17.00 4.99 2.70
N GLU A 134 17.28 3.86 3.33
CA GLU A 134 18.03 2.76 2.71
C GLU A 134 17.14 1.70 2.08
N CYS A 135 15.85 1.75 2.33
CA CYS A 135 14.89 0.73 1.90
C CYS A 135 13.79 1.35 1.05
N VAL A 136 13.26 0.58 0.13
CA VAL A 136 12.01 0.91 -0.58
C VAL A 136 10.89 0.18 0.15
N ILE A 137 9.92 0.93 0.66
CA ILE A 137 8.91 0.42 1.57
C ILE A 137 7.54 0.39 0.90
N PHE A 138 6.83 -0.73 1.08
CA PHE A 138 5.48 -0.95 0.60
C PHE A 138 4.59 -1.33 1.79
N GLN A 139 3.44 -0.70 1.90
CA GLN A 139 2.48 -0.98 2.96
C GLN A 139 1.32 -1.81 2.40
N LYS A 140 0.95 -2.86 3.13
CA LYS A 140 -0.26 -3.62 2.81
C LYS A 140 -1.48 -2.75 3.06
N LEU A 141 -2.36 -2.64 2.06
CA LEU A 141 -3.57 -1.86 2.17
C LEU A 141 -4.48 -2.44 3.26
N THR A 142 -4.95 -1.58 4.15
CA THR A 142 -5.91 -1.95 5.19
C THR A 142 -7.30 -2.13 4.55
N MET A 143 -8.20 -2.80 5.24
CA MET A 143 -9.59 -2.96 4.78
C MET A 143 -10.25 -1.60 4.53
N GLU A 144 -10.00 -0.65 5.41
CA GLU A 144 -10.52 0.73 5.29
C GLU A 144 -9.99 1.43 4.03
N GLU A 145 -8.68 1.34 3.78
CA GLU A 145 -8.08 1.88 2.57
C GLU A 145 -8.64 1.23 1.29
N GLN A 146 -8.86 -0.07 1.32
CA GLN A 146 -9.48 -0.80 0.20
C GLN A 146 -10.90 -0.30 -0.09
N LEU A 147 -11.69 -0.07 0.97
CA LEU A 147 -13.05 0.46 0.83
C LEU A 147 -13.05 1.88 0.26
N ILE A 148 -12.11 2.70 0.67
CA ILE A 148 -11.93 4.07 0.15
C ILE A 148 -11.64 4.01 -1.37
N LEU A 149 -10.71 3.16 -1.78
CA LEU A 149 -10.35 3.00 -3.20
C LEU A 149 -11.53 2.49 -4.03
N MET A 150 -12.29 1.54 -3.50
CA MET A 150 -13.51 1.03 -4.15
C MET A 150 -14.55 2.14 -4.32
N SER A 151 -14.68 3.01 -3.33
CA SER A 151 -15.60 4.15 -3.38
C SER A 151 -15.22 5.13 -4.50
N TYR A 152 -13.93 5.43 -4.66
CA TYR A 152 -13.45 6.26 -5.74
C TYR A 152 -13.72 5.64 -7.12
N GLU A 153 -13.48 4.34 -7.27
CA GLU A 153 -13.79 3.63 -8.52
C GLU A 153 -15.28 3.68 -8.85
N TYR A 154 -16.11 3.52 -7.83
CA TYR A 154 -17.57 3.59 -8.00
C TYR A 154 -18.02 4.97 -8.46
N LEU A 155 -17.51 6.05 -7.84
CA LEU A 155 -17.81 7.42 -8.21
C LEU A 155 -17.33 7.75 -9.63
N GLU A 156 -16.16 7.29 -10.00
CA GLU A 156 -15.60 7.47 -11.35
C GLU A 156 -16.49 6.81 -12.42
N LYS A 157 -17.00 5.61 -12.15
CA LYS A 157 -17.93 4.92 -13.04
C LYS A 157 -19.27 5.63 -13.16
N MET A 158 -19.73 6.30 -12.11
CA MET A 158 -20.97 7.08 -12.16
C MET A 158 -20.82 8.37 -12.97
N GLU A 159 -19.65 8.98 -12.96
CA GLU A 159 -19.36 10.19 -13.74
C GLU A 159 -19.27 9.90 -15.25
N GLU A 160 -18.88 8.68 -15.63
CA GLU A 160 -18.81 8.23 -17.02
C GLU A 160 -20.18 7.93 -17.65
N LYS A 161 -21.24 7.90 -16.87
CA LYS A 161 -22.60 7.74 -17.33
C LYS A 161 -23.33 9.09 -17.39
#